data_031b25c045fe131d26336cf981fe868c
#
_entry.id   031b25c045fe131d26336cf981fe868c
#
_cell.length_a   1.000
_cell.length_b   1.000
_cell.length_c   1.000
_cell.angle_alpha   90.00
_cell.angle_beta   90.00
_cell.angle_gamma   90.00
#
_symmetry.space_group_name_H-M   'P 1'
#
loop_
_entity.id
_entity.type
_entity.pdbx_description
1 polymer ?
#
loop_
_entity_poly.entity_id
_entity_poly.type
_entity_poly.pdbx_seq_one_letter_code
_entity_poly.pdbx_strand_id
1 'polypeptide(L)'
;MEKTYEIVDSVESFEKKLASVREAQKIFATYTQEQVDKIFFEAAMAANQARIPLAKMAVEETGMGVVEDKVIKNHFASEYIYNAYRETKTCGVLEEDKAFGTKKIAEPIGVVAAVIPTTNPTSTAIFKTLISCLLYTSDAAD
;
A
#
# COMPACT_ATOMS: atom_id res chain seq x y z
N MET A 1 -16.35 6.45 -18.44
CA MET A 1 -16.80 5.21 -17.79
C MET A 1 -16.86 5.48 -16.29
N GLU A 2 -18.04 5.57 -15.72
CA GLU A 2 -18.22 5.60 -14.26
C GLU A 2 -17.67 4.30 -13.69
N LYS A 3 -16.68 4.40 -12.79
CA LYS A 3 -16.22 3.24 -12.05
C LYS A 3 -17.29 2.92 -10.99
N THR A 4 -18.11 1.92 -11.23
CA THR A 4 -18.97 1.35 -10.20
C THR A 4 -18.09 0.60 -9.20
N TYR A 5 -18.05 1.09 -7.96
CA TYR A 5 -17.36 0.40 -6.87
C TYR A 5 -18.26 -0.73 -6.35
N GLU A 6 -17.67 -1.90 -6.19
CA GLU A 6 -18.37 -3.03 -5.57
C GLU A 6 -18.52 -2.76 -4.06
N ILE A 7 -19.78 -2.69 -3.60
CA ILE A 7 -20.08 -2.51 -2.18
C ILE A 7 -19.98 -3.88 -1.51
N VAL A 8 -19.23 -3.95 -0.41
CA VAL A 8 -19.09 -5.15 0.43
C VAL A 8 -19.89 -4.91 1.71
N ASP A 9 -21.12 -5.40 1.76
CA ASP A 9 -22.11 -5.13 2.81
C ASP A 9 -22.65 -6.40 3.49
N SER A 10 -22.16 -7.58 3.08
CA SER A 10 -22.53 -8.87 3.61
C SER A 10 -21.32 -9.79 3.79
N VAL A 11 -21.48 -10.85 4.58
CA VAL A 11 -20.43 -11.87 4.75
C VAL A 11 -20.12 -12.54 3.42
N GLU A 12 -21.14 -12.84 2.61
CA GLU A 12 -20.96 -13.47 1.31
C GLU A 12 -20.16 -12.59 0.34
N SER A 13 -20.50 -11.29 0.23
CA SER A 13 -19.76 -10.33 -0.61
C SER A 13 -18.32 -10.14 -0.11
N PHE A 14 -18.11 -10.15 1.21
CA PHE A 14 -16.79 -10.10 1.81
C PHE A 14 -15.96 -11.34 1.48
N GLU A 15 -16.50 -12.55 1.63
CA GLU A 15 -15.80 -13.79 1.32
C GLU A 15 -15.41 -13.86 -0.16
N LYS A 16 -16.32 -13.46 -1.06
CA LYS A 16 -16.03 -13.35 -2.49
C LYS A 16 -14.90 -12.39 -2.77
N LYS A 17 -14.91 -11.20 -2.14
CA LYS A 17 -13.85 -10.20 -2.27
C LYS A 17 -12.53 -10.73 -1.74
N LEU A 18 -12.53 -11.37 -0.57
CA LEU A 18 -11.35 -11.97 0.03
C LEU A 18 -10.74 -13.07 -0.84
N ALA A 19 -11.57 -13.90 -1.47
CA ALA A 19 -11.10 -14.92 -2.41
C ALA A 19 -10.38 -14.27 -3.62
N SER A 20 -10.96 -13.22 -4.20
CA SER A 20 -10.36 -12.47 -5.30
C SER A 20 -9.01 -11.84 -4.91
N VAL A 21 -8.92 -11.24 -3.71
CA VAL A 21 -7.68 -10.65 -3.18
C VAL A 21 -6.61 -11.72 -2.93
N ARG A 22 -7.00 -12.90 -2.43
CA ARG A 22 -6.07 -14.04 -2.25
C ARG A 22 -5.48 -14.53 -3.57
N GLU A 23 -6.29 -14.59 -4.63
CA GLU A 23 -5.76 -14.97 -5.96
C GLU A 23 -4.82 -13.90 -6.52
N ALA A 24 -5.17 -12.62 -6.39
CA ALA A 24 -4.29 -11.52 -6.78
C ALA A 24 -2.96 -11.55 -5.99
N GLN A 25 -3.01 -11.85 -4.69
CA GLN A 25 -1.82 -11.95 -3.84
C GLN A 25 -0.91 -13.12 -4.27
N LYS A 26 -1.45 -14.27 -4.68
CA LYS A 26 -0.64 -15.39 -5.20
C LYS A 26 0.13 -14.97 -6.46
N ILE A 27 -0.50 -14.19 -7.36
CA ILE A 27 0.14 -13.66 -8.56
C ILE A 27 1.23 -12.65 -8.16
N PHE A 28 0.90 -11.73 -7.26
CA PHE A 28 1.84 -10.72 -6.77
C PHE A 28 3.07 -11.34 -6.10
N ALA A 29 2.87 -12.45 -5.36
CA ALA A 29 3.94 -13.23 -4.72
C ALA A 29 4.99 -13.79 -5.69
N THR A 30 4.71 -13.82 -6.99
CA THR A 30 5.66 -14.26 -8.03
C THR A 30 6.46 -13.13 -8.66
N TYR A 31 6.20 -11.87 -8.29
CA TYR A 31 6.81 -10.71 -8.90
C TYR A 31 8.28 -10.55 -8.51
N THR A 32 9.07 -10.03 -9.46
CA THR A 32 10.46 -9.67 -9.22
C THR A 32 10.55 -8.32 -8.50
N GLN A 33 11.71 -8.01 -7.91
CA GLN A 33 11.98 -6.70 -7.30
C GLN A 33 11.67 -5.55 -8.27
N GLU A 34 12.11 -5.65 -9.52
CA GLU A 34 11.87 -4.62 -10.54
C GLU A 34 10.38 -4.37 -10.79
N GLN A 35 9.57 -5.44 -10.80
CA GLN A 35 8.11 -5.32 -10.95
C GLN A 35 7.46 -4.66 -9.74
N VAL A 36 7.90 -5.02 -8.53
CA VAL A 36 7.43 -4.41 -7.28
C VAL A 36 7.83 -2.93 -7.20
N ASP A 37 9.07 -2.60 -7.54
CA ASP A 37 9.59 -1.22 -7.56
C ASP A 37 8.80 -0.34 -8.53
N LYS A 38 8.47 -0.88 -9.72
CA LYS A 38 7.64 -0.19 -10.69
C LYS A 38 6.23 0.09 -10.16
N ILE A 39 5.59 -0.90 -9.55
CA ILE A 39 4.25 -0.75 -8.96
C ILE A 39 4.29 0.28 -7.83
N PHE A 40 5.30 0.21 -6.96
CA PHE A 40 5.49 1.16 -5.87
C PHE A 40 5.64 2.59 -6.37
N PHE A 41 6.47 2.79 -7.41
CA PHE A 41 6.65 4.10 -8.06
C PHE A 41 5.35 4.64 -8.66
N GLU A 42 4.69 3.86 -9.51
CA GLU A 42 3.47 4.30 -10.21
C GLU A 42 2.34 4.61 -9.23
N ALA A 43 2.16 3.79 -8.21
CA ALA A 43 1.16 4.02 -7.16
C ALA A 43 1.46 5.29 -6.35
N ALA A 44 2.72 5.50 -5.95
CA ALA A 44 3.15 6.68 -5.21
C ALA A 44 2.95 7.97 -6.03
N MET A 45 3.33 7.96 -7.31
CA MET A 45 3.18 9.12 -8.19
C MET A 45 1.71 9.43 -8.48
N ALA A 46 0.89 8.42 -8.73
CA ALA A 46 -0.55 8.62 -8.92
C ALA A 46 -1.21 9.21 -7.66
N ALA A 47 -0.86 8.69 -6.48
CA ALA A 47 -1.35 9.23 -5.21
C ALA A 47 -0.89 10.68 -4.97
N ASN A 48 0.38 11.00 -5.26
CA ASN A 48 0.90 12.35 -5.12
C ASN A 48 0.23 13.34 -6.09
N GLN A 49 -0.03 12.95 -7.32
CA GLN A 49 -0.79 13.77 -8.28
C GLN A 49 -2.21 14.06 -7.79
N ALA A 50 -2.85 13.09 -7.14
CA ALA A 50 -4.19 13.22 -6.60
C ALA A 50 -4.24 13.87 -5.20
N ARG A 51 -3.12 14.30 -4.61
CA ARG A 51 -3.04 14.78 -3.21
C ARG A 51 -3.99 15.93 -2.87
N ILE A 52 -4.18 16.88 -3.83
CA ILE A 52 -5.03 18.05 -3.62
C ILE A 52 -6.52 17.68 -3.70
N PRO A 53 -7.03 17.06 -4.79
CA PRO A 53 -8.44 16.67 -4.84
C PRO A 53 -8.83 15.71 -3.73
N LEU A 54 -7.98 14.74 -3.36
CA LEU A 54 -8.23 13.83 -2.24
C LEU A 54 -8.31 14.56 -0.89
N ALA A 55 -7.49 15.58 -0.66
CA ALA A 55 -7.56 16.39 0.56
C ALA A 55 -8.87 17.16 0.67
N LYS A 56 -9.35 17.75 -0.44
CA LYS A 56 -10.63 18.45 -0.51
C LYS A 56 -11.80 17.50 -0.21
N MET A 57 -11.85 16.36 -0.90
CA MET A 57 -12.86 15.32 -0.69
C MET A 57 -12.89 14.84 0.77
N ALA A 58 -11.73 14.61 1.37
CA ALA A 58 -11.64 14.15 2.75
C ALA A 58 -12.18 15.16 3.77
N VAL A 59 -11.96 16.47 3.56
CA VAL A 59 -12.54 17.52 4.42
C VAL A 59 -14.04 17.65 4.20
N GLU A 60 -14.49 17.63 2.95
CA GLU A 60 -15.91 17.71 2.58
C GLU A 60 -16.72 16.55 3.17
N GLU A 61 -16.20 15.32 3.04
CA GLU A 61 -16.87 14.10 3.52
C GLU A 61 -16.89 13.98 5.05
N THR A 62 -15.76 14.31 5.70
CA THR A 62 -15.59 14.05 7.14
C THR A 62 -15.87 15.26 8.03
N GLY A 63 -15.83 16.48 7.50
CA GLY A 63 -15.86 17.73 8.25
C GLY A 63 -14.64 17.92 9.17
N MET A 64 -13.56 17.13 9.01
CA MET A 64 -12.42 17.08 9.94
C MET A 64 -11.15 17.64 9.33
N GLY A 65 -10.52 18.56 10.05
CA GLY A 65 -9.24 19.19 9.68
C GLY A 65 -9.38 20.23 8.57
N VAL A 66 -8.25 20.66 8.03
CA VAL A 66 -8.16 21.65 6.95
C VAL A 66 -7.49 21.05 5.71
N VAL A 67 -7.84 21.58 4.55
CA VAL A 67 -7.39 21.03 3.25
C VAL A 67 -5.87 21.08 3.13
N GLU A 68 -5.25 22.19 3.52
CA GLU A 68 -3.81 22.43 3.41
C GLU A 68 -3.00 21.37 4.16
N ASP A 69 -3.38 21.07 5.40
CA ASP A 69 -2.73 20.05 6.21
C ASP A 69 -2.91 18.65 5.61
N LYS A 70 -4.10 18.36 5.06
CA LYS A 70 -4.34 17.07 4.40
C LYS A 70 -3.56 16.92 3.10
N VAL A 71 -3.31 18.01 2.36
CA VAL A 71 -2.42 18.00 1.18
C VAL A 71 -1.00 17.63 1.61
N ILE A 72 -0.50 18.23 2.68
CA ILE A 72 0.84 17.92 3.23
C ILE A 72 0.91 16.44 3.67
N LYS A 73 -0.10 15.95 4.37
CA LYS A 73 -0.17 14.55 4.80
C LYS A 73 -0.22 13.56 3.62
N ASN A 74 -0.99 13.88 2.58
CA ASN A 74 -1.06 13.07 1.37
C ASN A 74 0.27 13.06 0.61
N HIS A 75 0.95 14.21 0.53
CA HIS A 75 2.28 14.31 -0.05
C HIS A 75 3.31 13.49 0.74
N PHE A 76 3.28 13.60 2.07
CA PHE A 76 4.14 12.78 2.93
C PHE A 76 3.89 11.29 2.72
N ALA A 77 2.62 10.87 2.75
CA ALA A 77 2.23 9.47 2.61
C ALA A 77 2.57 8.87 1.23
N SER A 78 2.74 9.69 0.21
CA SER A 78 3.06 9.27 -1.17
C SER A 78 4.54 9.48 -1.52
N GLU A 79 4.93 10.70 -1.86
CA GLU A 79 6.26 11.00 -2.42
C GLU A 79 7.38 10.84 -1.38
N TYR A 80 7.16 11.31 -0.15
CA TYR A 80 8.18 11.17 0.89
C TYR A 80 8.43 9.70 1.24
N ILE A 81 7.37 8.92 1.40
CA ILE A 81 7.47 7.47 1.66
C ILE A 81 8.16 6.75 0.49
N TYR A 82 7.80 7.08 -0.75
CA TYR A 82 8.48 6.53 -1.92
C TYR A 82 10.00 6.82 -1.87
N ASN A 83 10.38 8.07 -1.66
CA ASN A 83 11.80 8.47 -1.61
C ASN A 83 12.57 7.81 -0.45
N ALA A 84 11.91 7.56 0.67
CA ALA A 84 12.53 6.91 1.83
C ALA A 84 12.81 5.42 1.59
N TYR A 85 11.97 4.72 0.82
CA TYR A 85 12.02 3.26 0.70
C TYR A 85 12.34 2.72 -0.69
N ARG A 86 12.44 3.54 -1.74
CA ARG A 86 12.64 3.10 -3.14
C ARG A 86 13.88 2.24 -3.38
N GLU A 87 14.88 2.32 -2.50
CA GLU A 87 16.12 1.53 -2.59
C GLU A 87 16.06 0.25 -1.72
N THR A 88 14.91 0.00 -1.05
CA THR A 88 14.78 -1.11 -0.13
C THR A 88 14.53 -2.41 -0.88
N LYS A 89 15.42 -3.38 -0.69
CA LYS A 89 15.25 -4.72 -1.26
C LYS A 89 14.23 -5.52 -0.45
N THR A 90 13.16 -5.97 -1.10
CA THR A 90 12.02 -6.66 -0.46
C THR A 90 11.67 -8.01 -1.09
N CYS A 91 12.32 -8.40 -2.20
CA CYS A 91 12.05 -9.66 -2.90
C CYS A 91 13.28 -10.54 -3.00
N GLY A 92 13.11 -11.85 -2.88
CA GLY A 92 14.14 -12.85 -3.07
C GLY A 92 15.19 -12.87 -1.97
N VAL A 93 16.44 -13.19 -2.33
CA VAL A 93 17.54 -13.27 -1.35
C VAL A 93 17.97 -11.87 -0.96
N LEU A 94 17.76 -11.50 0.30
CA LEU A 94 18.14 -10.20 0.87
C LEU A 94 19.62 -10.16 1.25
N GLU A 95 20.12 -11.25 1.85
CA GLU A 95 21.46 -11.37 2.38
C GLU A 95 21.94 -12.81 2.26
N GLU A 96 23.23 -12.99 2.02
CA GLU A 96 23.89 -14.30 2.01
C GLU A 96 25.16 -14.24 2.85
N ASP A 97 25.20 -15.02 3.92
CA ASP A 97 26.42 -15.22 4.72
C ASP A 97 27.10 -16.53 4.31
N LYS A 98 28.17 -16.39 3.53
CA LYS A 98 28.93 -17.53 3.03
C LYS A 98 29.78 -18.22 4.11
N ALA A 99 30.12 -17.50 5.18
CA ALA A 99 30.94 -18.07 6.27
C ALA A 99 30.10 -19.05 7.11
N PHE A 100 28.83 -18.74 7.33
CA PHE A 100 27.91 -19.61 8.08
C PHE A 100 26.99 -20.42 7.18
N GLY A 101 27.02 -20.22 5.85
CA GLY A 101 26.18 -20.95 4.91
C GLY A 101 24.68 -20.59 5.02
N THR A 102 24.36 -19.38 5.48
CA THR A 102 22.99 -18.94 5.69
C THR A 102 22.55 -17.91 4.66
N LYS A 103 21.24 -17.89 4.35
CA LYS A 103 20.58 -16.91 3.48
C LYS A 103 19.36 -16.33 4.17
N LYS A 104 19.21 -15.01 4.08
CA LYS A 104 17.99 -14.29 4.46
C LYS A 104 17.15 -14.10 3.21
N ILE A 105 15.97 -14.70 3.18
CA ILE A 105 15.07 -14.67 2.04
C ILE A 105 13.81 -13.90 2.45
N ALA A 106 13.39 -12.96 1.58
CA ALA A 106 12.14 -12.24 1.76
C ALA A 106 10.96 -13.12 1.30
N GLU A 107 9.94 -13.25 2.15
CA GLU A 107 8.72 -14.01 1.88
C GLU A 107 7.49 -13.10 2.07
N PRO A 108 6.47 -13.17 1.17
CA PRO A 108 5.27 -12.36 1.33
C PRO A 108 4.44 -12.84 2.54
N ILE A 109 3.99 -11.89 3.36
CA ILE A 109 3.11 -12.21 4.52
C ILE A 109 1.69 -12.58 4.13
N GLY A 110 1.29 -12.32 2.87
CA GLY A 110 -0.04 -12.60 2.36
C GLY A 110 -0.95 -11.37 2.30
N VAL A 111 -2.24 -11.58 2.55
CA VAL A 111 -3.26 -10.52 2.47
C VAL A 111 -3.31 -9.73 3.78
N VAL A 112 -3.23 -8.41 3.67
CA VAL A 112 -3.30 -7.47 4.80
C VAL A 112 -4.69 -6.84 4.89
N ALA A 113 -5.31 -6.89 6.06
CA ALA A 113 -6.53 -6.15 6.36
C ALA A 113 -6.17 -4.79 6.98
N ALA A 114 -6.39 -3.72 6.23
CA ALA A 114 -6.03 -2.37 6.64
C ALA A 114 -7.25 -1.56 7.09
N VAL A 115 -7.30 -1.18 8.36
CA VAL A 115 -8.35 -0.28 8.90
C VAL A 115 -7.96 1.17 8.61
N ILE A 116 -8.87 1.92 7.98
CA ILE A 116 -8.68 3.33 7.63
C ILE A 116 -9.50 4.22 8.57
N PRO A 117 -8.87 5.13 9.34
CA PRO A 117 -9.58 6.01 10.26
C PRO A 117 -10.25 7.18 9.50
N THR A 118 -11.41 7.62 9.99
CA THR A 118 -12.14 8.77 9.43
C THR A 118 -11.35 10.08 9.51
N THR A 119 -10.51 10.24 10.53
CA THR A 119 -9.72 11.47 10.77
C THR A 119 -8.69 11.76 9.67
N ASN A 120 -8.07 10.71 9.09
CA ASN A 120 -7.07 10.82 8.03
C ASN A 120 -7.27 9.73 6.97
N PRO A 121 -8.41 9.72 6.25
CA PRO A 121 -8.76 8.60 5.39
C PRO A 121 -7.80 8.45 4.21
N THR A 122 -7.51 9.54 3.51
CA THR A 122 -6.72 9.53 2.26
C THR A 122 -5.25 9.23 2.51
N SER A 123 -4.61 9.96 3.41
CA SER A 123 -3.18 9.73 3.72
C SER A 123 -2.93 8.33 4.30
N THR A 124 -3.85 7.82 5.15
CA THR A 124 -3.72 6.47 5.69
C THR A 124 -3.92 5.40 4.62
N ALA A 125 -4.89 5.56 3.72
CA ALA A 125 -5.08 4.64 2.61
C ALA A 125 -3.85 4.60 1.70
N ILE A 126 -3.31 5.78 1.31
CA ILE A 126 -2.11 5.90 0.50
C ILE A 126 -0.93 5.19 1.19
N PHE A 127 -0.64 5.56 2.43
CA PHE A 127 0.48 4.99 3.18
C PHE A 127 0.38 3.47 3.30
N LYS A 128 -0.76 2.95 3.79
CA LYS A 128 -0.94 1.51 3.98
C LYS A 128 -0.88 0.73 2.66
N THR A 129 -1.41 1.28 1.57
CA THR A 129 -1.30 0.66 0.24
C THR A 129 0.15 0.59 -0.21
N LEU A 130 0.89 1.70 -0.12
CA LEU A 130 2.29 1.76 -0.56
C LEU A 130 3.18 0.83 0.28
N ILE A 131 3.04 0.86 1.60
CA ILE A 131 3.79 -0.02 2.49
C ILE A 131 3.43 -1.49 2.25
N SER A 132 2.17 -1.83 2.04
CA SER A 132 1.78 -3.22 1.73
C SER A 132 2.32 -3.69 0.39
N CYS A 133 2.40 -2.82 -0.62
CA CYS A 133 3.04 -3.14 -1.91
C CYS A 133 4.55 -3.35 -1.75
N LEU A 134 5.21 -2.48 -1.00
CA LEU A 134 6.65 -2.54 -0.75
C LEU A 134 7.00 -3.70 0.20
N LEU A 135 6.26 -3.82 1.29
CA LEU A 135 6.42 -4.85 2.31
C LEU A 135 5.71 -6.15 1.91
N TYR A 136 5.77 -6.45 0.64
CA TYR A 136 5.56 -7.79 0.11
C TYR A 136 6.00 -8.89 1.11
N THR A 137 6.89 -8.54 2.04
CA THR A 137 7.60 -9.49 2.89
C THR A 137 7.94 -9.01 4.29
N SER A 138 7.50 -7.90 4.79
CA SER A 138 7.88 -7.52 6.14
C SER A 138 6.72 -7.56 7.11
N ASP A 139 7.05 -8.07 8.27
CA ASP A 139 6.25 -8.04 9.48
C ASP A 139 5.87 -6.59 9.82
N ALA A 140 4.60 -6.25 9.67
CA ALA A 140 4.05 -4.97 10.12
C ALA A 140 3.41 -5.16 11.49
N ALA A 141 4.07 -5.97 12.34
CA ALA A 141 3.72 -6.12 13.74
C ALA A 141 4.74 -5.39 14.60
N ASP A 142 4.58 -4.06 14.72
CA ASP A 142 4.97 -3.25 15.88
C ASP A 142 4.14 -1.97 15.92
#